data_30eab2fad1c7149bd2ec1b97192bce84
#
_entry.id   30eab2fad1c7149bd2ec1b97192bce84
#
_cell.length_a   1.000
_cell.length_b   1.000
_cell.length_c   1.000
_cell.angle_alpha   90.00
_cell.angle_beta   90.00
_cell.angle_gamma   90.00
#
_symmetry.space_group_name_H-M   'P 1'
#
loop_
_entity.id
_entity.type
_entity.pdbx_description
1 polymer ?
#
loop_
_entity_poly.entity_id
_entity_poly.type
_entity_poly.pdbx_seq_one_letter_code
_entity_poly.pdbx_strand_id
1 'polypeptide(L)'
;MAKKVTGYIKLQIPAGKATPAPPVGPALGQHGVNIVEFTKQFNAKTADQGDLIIPVVITVYNDRSFSFITKTPPAAVLIKKACNIKSGSGVPNKNKVATITKEQVRQIAETKMPDLNAATIEAAMSMIEGTCRSMGVTVTE
;
A
#
# COMPACT_ATOMS: atom_id res chain seq x y z
N MET A 1 12.17 -29.87 4.48
CA MET A 1 13.25 -29.03 4.97
C MET A 1 12.83 -27.56 4.94
N ALA A 2 13.25 -26.80 5.94
CA ALA A 2 12.96 -25.37 5.96
C ALA A 2 13.76 -24.66 4.86
N LYS A 3 13.07 -23.87 4.04
CA LYS A 3 13.70 -23.09 2.99
C LYS A 3 14.41 -21.89 3.60
N LYS A 4 15.59 -21.59 3.11
CA LYS A 4 16.38 -20.47 3.60
C LYS A 4 16.02 -19.20 2.79
N VAL A 5 15.70 -18.13 3.51
CA VAL A 5 15.39 -16.86 2.89
C VAL A 5 16.66 -16.24 2.33
N THR A 6 16.65 -15.86 1.04
CA THR A 6 17.77 -15.18 0.40
C THR A 6 17.55 -13.67 0.27
N GLY A 7 16.29 -13.23 0.33
CA GLY A 7 16.00 -11.81 0.26
C GLY A 7 14.52 -11.48 0.32
N TYR A 8 14.25 -10.19 0.43
CA TYR A 8 12.91 -9.65 0.44
C TYR A 8 12.78 -8.61 -0.67
N ILE A 9 11.62 -8.58 -1.31
CA ILE A 9 11.28 -7.58 -2.32
C ILE A 9 10.02 -6.87 -1.85
N LYS A 10 10.07 -5.54 -1.79
CA LYS A 10 8.91 -4.72 -1.40
C LYS A 10 8.49 -3.90 -2.61
N LEU A 11 7.23 -4.04 -3.01
CA LEU A 11 6.67 -3.35 -4.17
C LEU A 11 5.31 -2.78 -3.84
N GLN A 12 4.91 -1.77 -4.60
CA GLN A 12 3.54 -1.24 -4.60
C GLN A 12 2.99 -1.41 -6.01
N ILE A 13 1.94 -2.21 -6.14
CA ILE A 13 1.39 -2.60 -7.43
C ILE A 13 -0.11 -2.33 -7.42
N PRO A 14 -0.68 -1.73 -8.47
CA PRO A 14 -2.13 -1.60 -8.58
C PRO A 14 -2.81 -2.97 -8.55
N ALA A 15 -3.88 -3.08 -7.76
CA ALA A 15 -4.61 -4.33 -7.57
C ALA A 15 -5.10 -4.90 -8.92
N GLY A 16 -4.86 -6.18 -9.14
CA GLY A 16 -5.28 -6.86 -10.36
C GLY A 16 -4.55 -6.44 -11.63
N LYS A 17 -3.54 -5.58 -11.54
CA LYS A 17 -2.84 -5.02 -12.70
C LYS A 17 -1.33 -5.29 -12.70
N ALA A 18 -0.89 -6.32 -11.99
CA ALA A 18 0.52 -6.70 -12.03
C ALA A 18 0.88 -7.25 -13.42
N THR A 19 2.00 -6.76 -13.96
CA THR A 19 2.51 -7.18 -15.26
C THR A 19 4.01 -7.44 -15.16
N PRO A 20 4.60 -8.20 -16.09
CA PRO A 20 6.04 -8.40 -16.14
C PRO A 20 6.84 -7.14 -16.44
N ALA A 21 6.17 -6.06 -16.86
CA ALA A 21 6.82 -4.76 -17.12
C ALA A 21 7.34 -4.13 -15.83
N PRO A 22 8.29 -3.16 -15.92
CA PRO A 22 8.75 -2.44 -14.73
C PRO A 22 7.57 -1.83 -13.94
N PRO A 23 7.64 -1.77 -12.58
CA PRO A 23 8.81 -2.11 -11.75
C PRO A 23 8.88 -3.60 -11.33
N VAL A 24 7.89 -4.42 -11.67
CA VAL A 24 7.78 -5.80 -11.18
C VAL A 24 8.86 -6.70 -11.79
N GLY A 25 9.02 -6.65 -13.11
CA GLY A 25 9.95 -7.51 -13.84
C GLY A 25 11.39 -7.40 -13.36
N PRO A 26 11.99 -6.20 -13.37
CA PRO A 26 13.36 -6.04 -12.92
C PRO A 26 13.58 -6.42 -11.46
N ALA A 27 12.65 -6.08 -10.58
CA ALA A 27 12.76 -6.39 -9.15
C ALA A 27 12.78 -7.90 -8.90
N LEU A 28 11.89 -8.64 -9.55
CA LEU A 28 11.81 -10.09 -9.41
C LEU A 28 12.93 -10.80 -10.18
N GLY A 29 13.28 -10.28 -11.34
CA GLY A 29 14.34 -10.86 -12.18
C GLY A 29 15.69 -10.90 -11.51
N GLN A 30 16.03 -9.90 -10.73
CA GLN A 30 17.29 -9.85 -9.98
C GLN A 30 17.41 -10.99 -8.97
N HIS A 31 16.29 -11.51 -8.48
CA HIS A 31 16.25 -12.60 -7.52
C HIS A 31 15.96 -13.95 -8.15
N GLY A 32 15.78 -14.00 -9.47
CA GLY A 32 15.51 -15.24 -10.20
C GLY A 32 14.12 -15.82 -9.95
N VAL A 33 13.17 -15.00 -9.53
CA VAL A 33 11.79 -15.40 -9.24
C VAL A 33 10.99 -15.49 -10.54
N ASN A 34 10.04 -16.44 -10.62
CA ASN A 34 9.15 -16.57 -11.77
C ASN A 34 8.13 -15.42 -11.78
N ILE A 35 8.37 -14.44 -12.64
CA ILE A 35 7.59 -13.21 -12.76
C ILE A 35 6.14 -13.51 -13.17
N VAL A 36 5.96 -14.40 -14.13
CA VAL A 36 4.64 -14.73 -14.67
C VAL A 36 3.76 -15.35 -13.59
N GLU A 37 4.31 -16.29 -12.83
CA GLU A 37 3.59 -16.95 -11.75
C GLU A 37 3.21 -15.95 -10.65
N PHE A 38 4.13 -15.06 -10.28
CA PHE A 38 3.85 -14.01 -9.29
C PHE A 38 2.72 -13.11 -9.76
N THR A 39 2.78 -12.59 -10.98
CA THR A 39 1.75 -11.68 -11.50
C THR A 39 0.38 -12.35 -11.54
N LYS A 40 0.33 -13.62 -11.93
CA LYS A 40 -0.91 -14.40 -11.98
C LYS A 40 -1.51 -14.55 -10.57
N GLN A 41 -0.70 -14.96 -9.61
CA GLN A 41 -1.16 -15.15 -8.23
C GLN A 41 -1.57 -13.82 -7.58
N PHE A 42 -0.79 -12.76 -7.78
CA PHE A 42 -1.09 -11.43 -7.26
C PHE A 42 -2.42 -10.90 -7.83
N ASN A 43 -2.59 -10.98 -9.14
CA ASN A 43 -3.81 -10.51 -9.79
C ASN A 43 -5.05 -11.28 -9.32
N ALA A 44 -4.94 -12.59 -9.14
CA ALA A 44 -6.02 -13.41 -8.61
C ALA A 44 -6.37 -13.03 -7.17
N LYS A 45 -5.35 -12.77 -6.35
CA LYS A 45 -5.53 -12.44 -4.93
C LYS A 45 -6.08 -11.03 -4.72
N THR A 46 -5.79 -10.10 -5.62
CA THR A 46 -6.17 -8.68 -5.48
C THR A 46 -7.27 -8.23 -6.44
N ALA A 47 -7.85 -9.15 -7.20
CA ALA A 47 -8.86 -8.82 -8.22
C ALA A 47 -10.07 -8.06 -7.66
N ASP A 48 -10.45 -8.32 -6.41
CA ASP A 48 -11.57 -7.69 -5.72
C ASP A 48 -11.20 -6.36 -5.05
N GLN A 49 -9.93 -5.97 -5.06
CA GLN A 49 -9.46 -4.74 -4.42
C GLN A 49 -9.67 -3.48 -5.28
N GLY A 50 -10.08 -3.64 -6.52
CA GLY A 50 -10.37 -2.52 -7.43
C GLY A 50 -9.12 -1.78 -7.89
N ASP A 51 -9.16 -0.45 -7.86
CA ASP A 51 -8.08 0.39 -8.36
C ASP A 51 -7.09 0.82 -7.27
N LEU A 52 -7.12 0.18 -6.12
CA LEU A 52 -6.21 0.51 -5.02
C LEU A 52 -4.79 0.02 -5.30
N ILE A 53 -3.81 0.80 -4.85
CA ILE A 53 -2.42 0.36 -4.88
C ILE A 53 -2.18 -0.53 -3.67
N ILE A 54 -1.69 -1.74 -3.91
CA ILE A 54 -1.48 -2.73 -2.86
C ILE A 54 0.02 -2.89 -2.61
N PRO A 55 0.50 -2.62 -1.40
CA PRO A 55 1.87 -2.95 -1.03
C PRO A 55 2.01 -4.46 -0.91
N VAL A 56 3.07 -5.01 -1.46
CA VAL A 56 3.36 -6.44 -1.38
C VAL A 56 4.78 -6.64 -0.89
N VAL A 57 4.96 -7.60 0.01
CA VAL A 57 6.28 -8.03 0.48
C VAL A 57 6.48 -9.46 0.00
N ILE A 58 7.48 -9.66 -0.84
CA ILE A 58 7.81 -10.94 -1.44
C ILE A 58 9.03 -11.49 -0.74
N THR A 59 8.92 -12.71 -0.20
CA THR A 59 10.04 -13.42 0.41
C THR A 59 10.59 -14.41 -0.61
N VAL A 60 11.88 -14.30 -0.93
CA VAL A 60 12.55 -15.14 -1.90
C VAL A 60 13.40 -16.17 -1.15
N TYR A 61 13.29 -17.44 -1.55
CA TYR A 61 13.99 -18.54 -0.94
C TYR A 61 15.17 -19.01 -1.80
N ASN A 62 16.06 -19.79 -1.21
CA ASN A 62 17.30 -20.25 -1.86
C ASN A 62 17.05 -21.20 -3.06
N ASP A 63 15.88 -21.82 -3.14
CA ASP A 63 15.47 -22.67 -4.27
C ASP A 63 14.75 -21.90 -5.38
N ARG A 64 14.78 -20.57 -5.34
CA ARG A 64 14.11 -19.65 -6.25
C ARG A 64 12.58 -19.67 -6.15
N SER A 65 12.05 -20.34 -5.16
CA SER A 65 10.64 -20.23 -4.83
C SER A 65 10.39 -18.92 -4.09
N PHE A 66 9.14 -18.52 -4.01
CA PHE A 66 8.76 -17.28 -3.33
C PHE A 66 7.44 -17.47 -2.59
N SER A 67 7.26 -16.64 -1.58
CA SER A 67 5.97 -16.40 -0.97
C SER A 67 5.75 -14.90 -0.88
N PHE A 68 4.51 -14.45 -0.84
CA PHE A 68 4.23 -13.03 -0.73
C PHE A 68 3.03 -12.78 0.16
N ILE A 69 3.05 -11.63 0.81
CA ILE A 69 1.92 -11.13 1.59
C ILE A 69 1.52 -9.77 1.01
N THR A 70 0.23 -9.53 0.96
CA THR A 70 -0.32 -8.23 0.57
C THR A 70 -0.73 -7.49 1.84
N LYS A 71 -0.47 -6.20 1.86
CA LYS A 71 -0.85 -5.33 2.97
C LYS A 71 -2.02 -4.45 2.55
N THR A 72 -2.59 -3.72 3.51
CA THR A 72 -3.63 -2.73 3.20
C THR A 72 -3.03 -1.61 2.36
N PRO A 73 -3.85 -0.91 1.52
CA PRO A 73 -3.34 0.20 0.72
C PRO A 73 -2.65 1.25 1.58
N PRO A 74 -1.63 1.96 1.05
CA PRO A 74 -0.99 3.04 1.80
C PRO A 74 -1.99 4.10 2.25
N ALA A 75 -1.78 4.67 3.43
CA ALA A 75 -2.67 5.70 3.97
C ALA A 75 -2.85 6.87 3.00
N ALA A 76 -1.78 7.27 2.33
CA ALA A 76 -1.82 8.36 1.34
C ALA A 76 -2.79 8.04 0.19
N VAL A 77 -2.81 6.80 -0.28
CA VAL A 77 -3.72 6.36 -1.37
C VAL A 77 -5.17 6.41 -0.89
N LEU A 78 -5.43 5.93 0.32
CA LEU A 78 -6.78 5.96 0.90
C LEU A 78 -7.27 7.39 1.10
N ILE A 79 -6.41 8.30 1.56
CA ILE A 79 -6.72 9.71 1.74
C ILE A 79 -7.04 10.37 0.39
N LYS A 80 -6.24 10.13 -0.63
CA LYS A 80 -6.48 10.66 -1.97
C LYS A 80 -7.83 10.19 -2.52
N LYS A 81 -8.16 8.92 -2.31
CA LYS A 81 -9.44 8.37 -2.74
C LYS A 81 -10.61 9.00 -1.99
N ALA A 82 -10.50 9.15 -0.67
CA ALA A 82 -11.54 9.76 0.16
C ALA A 82 -11.78 11.23 -0.21
N CYS A 83 -10.72 11.97 -0.55
CA CYS A 83 -10.77 13.37 -0.94
C CYS A 83 -11.03 13.57 -2.45
N ASN A 84 -11.01 12.49 -3.22
CA ASN A 84 -11.16 12.51 -4.69
C ASN A 84 -10.12 13.41 -5.37
N ILE A 85 -8.86 13.30 -4.94
CA ILE A 85 -7.74 14.06 -5.51
C ILE A 85 -6.72 13.09 -6.12
N LYS A 86 -5.99 13.57 -7.13
CA LYS A 86 -4.98 12.75 -7.81
C LYS A 86 -3.63 12.75 -7.10
N SER A 87 -3.28 13.87 -6.46
CA SER A 87 -2.01 14.00 -5.76
C SER A 87 -2.15 14.95 -4.57
N GLY A 88 -1.25 14.78 -3.60
CA GLY A 88 -1.14 15.70 -2.48
C GLY A 88 -0.45 17.00 -2.87
N SER A 89 -0.35 17.91 -1.90
CA SER A 89 0.32 19.20 -2.10
C SER A 89 1.85 19.05 -2.11
N GLY A 90 2.50 19.78 -3.00
CA GLY A 90 3.96 19.92 -2.98
C GLY A 90 4.45 20.83 -1.86
N VAL A 91 3.59 21.70 -1.34
CA VAL A 91 3.89 22.61 -0.23
C VAL A 91 2.76 22.52 0.81
N PRO A 92 2.68 21.41 1.57
CA PRO A 92 1.50 21.11 2.38
C PRO A 92 1.28 22.08 3.55
N ASN A 93 2.31 22.75 4.01
CA ASN A 93 2.17 23.73 5.10
C ASN A 93 1.57 25.05 4.62
N LYS A 94 1.63 25.33 3.33
CA LYS A 94 1.11 26.59 2.74
C LYS A 94 -0.09 26.36 1.83
N ASN A 95 -0.04 25.34 1.00
CA ASN A 95 -1.07 25.04 0.02
C ASN A 95 -1.87 23.81 0.45
N LYS A 96 -3.12 24.03 0.86
CA LYS A 96 -4.05 22.93 1.17
C LYS A 96 -4.82 22.57 -0.09
N VAL A 97 -4.90 21.27 -0.38
CA VAL A 97 -5.50 20.77 -1.63
C VAL A 97 -6.87 20.15 -1.44
N ALA A 98 -7.20 19.74 -0.21
CA ALA A 98 -8.47 19.10 0.08
C ALA A 98 -8.80 19.18 1.56
N THR A 99 -10.02 18.76 1.91
CA THR A 99 -10.50 18.66 3.28
C THR A 99 -11.10 17.28 3.48
N ILE A 100 -10.84 16.67 4.62
CA ILE A 100 -11.37 15.37 4.99
C ILE A 100 -12.05 15.48 6.36
N THR A 101 -13.15 14.75 6.57
CA THR A 101 -13.85 14.74 7.86
C THR A 101 -13.22 13.72 8.80
N LYS A 102 -13.43 13.91 10.11
CA LYS A 102 -12.97 12.94 11.11
C LYS A 102 -13.59 11.56 10.90
N GLU A 103 -14.81 11.50 10.43
CA GLU A 103 -15.47 10.23 10.12
C GLU A 103 -14.74 9.47 9.02
N GLN A 104 -14.34 10.18 7.95
CA GLN A 104 -13.55 9.60 6.86
C GLN A 104 -12.19 9.14 7.36
N VAL A 105 -11.54 9.93 8.22
CA VAL A 105 -10.27 9.56 8.86
C VAL A 105 -10.45 8.27 9.67
N ARG A 106 -11.55 8.16 10.41
CA ARG A 106 -11.86 6.96 11.19
C ARG A 106 -12.03 5.73 10.32
N GLN A 107 -12.74 5.86 9.20
CA GLN A 107 -12.93 4.76 8.25
C GLN A 107 -11.60 4.28 7.67
N ILE A 108 -10.71 5.22 7.32
CA ILE A 108 -9.36 4.90 6.84
C ILE A 108 -8.57 4.18 7.93
N ALA A 109 -8.63 4.69 9.16
CA ALA A 109 -7.93 4.10 10.30
C ALA A 109 -8.41 2.67 10.57
N GLU A 110 -9.70 2.41 10.51
CA GLU A 110 -10.28 1.07 10.67
C GLU A 110 -9.78 0.11 9.59
N THR A 111 -9.77 0.56 8.33
CA THR A 111 -9.26 -0.23 7.20
C THR A 111 -7.78 -0.57 7.38
N LYS A 112 -7.01 0.37 7.89
CA LYS A 112 -5.56 0.27 8.04
C LYS A 112 -5.13 -0.41 9.34
N MET A 113 -6.04 -0.57 10.31
CA MET A 113 -5.74 -1.05 11.66
C MET A 113 -4.90 -2.33 11.71
N PRO A 114 -5.12 -3.35 10.84
CA PRO A 114 -4.30 -4.56 10.85
C PRO A 114 -2.81 -4.31 10.59
N ASP A 115 -2.47 -3.23 9.88
CA ASP A 115 -1.08 -2.90 9.52
C ASP A 115 -0.49 -1.81 10.41
N LEU A 116 -1.28 -1.21 11.28
CA LEU A 116 -0.83 -0.11 12.14
C LEU A 116 -0.35 -0.61 13.50
N ASN A 117 0.66 0.07 14.03
CA ASN A 117 1.14 -0.15 15.39
C ASN A 117 0.41 0.81 16.35
N ALA A 118 -0.93 0.74 16.33
CA ALA A 118 -1.77 1.56 17.18
C ALA A 118 -2.57 0.68 18.13
N ALA A 119 -2.62 1.06 19.40
CA ALA A 119 -3.35 0.32 20.42
C ALA A 119 -4.85 0.59 20.37
N THR A 120 -5.24 1.79 19.94
CA THR A 120 -6.64 2.22 19.88
C THR A 120 -6.96 2.83 18.52
N ILE A 121 -8.26 2.95 18.22
CA ILE A 121 -8.71 3.60 16.98
C ILE A 121 -8.36 5.08 16.98
N GLU A 122 -8.40 5.75 18.13
CA GLU A 122 -8.03 7.16 18.27
C GLU A 122 -6.56 7.38 17.94
N ALA A 123 -5.68 6.48 18.39
CA ALA A 123 -4.25 6.53 18.06
C ALA A 123 -4.05 6.33 16.55
N ALA A 124 -4.78 5.39 15.94
CA ALA A 124 -4.74 5.15 14.50
C ALA A 124 -5.21 6.39 13.72
N MET A 125 -6.29 7.04 14.18
CA MET A 125 -6.80 8.28 13.59
C MET A 125 -5.75 9.39 13.64
N SER A 126 -5.02 9.53 14.76
CA SER A 126 -3.94 10.51 14.88
C SER A 126 -2.83 10.28 13.86
N MET A 127 -2.49 9.03 13.60
CA MET A 127 -1.50 8.68 12.57
C MET A 127 -1.98 9.09 11.17
N ILE A 128 -3.25 8.82 10.86
CA ILE A 128 -3.85 9.20 9.58
C ILE A 128 -3.93 10.73 9.44
N GLU A 129 -4.31 11.44 10.50
CA GLU A 129 -4.35 12.90 10.51
C GLU A 129 -2.97 13.50 10.24
N GLY A 130 -1.91 12.91 10.80
CA GLY A 130 -0.53 13.31 10.52
C GLY A 130 -0.18 13.15 9.04
N THR A 131 -0.59 12.05 8.43
CA THR A 131 -0.40 11.82 6.99
C THR A 131 -1.20 12.83 6.16
N CYS A 132 -2.44 13.14 6.56
CA CYS A 132 -3.26 14.18 5.90
C CYS A 132 -2.54 15.51 5.92
N ARG A 133 -2.00 15.89 7.07
CA ARG A 133 -1.25 17.15 7.22
C ARG A 133 -0.06 17.19 6.28
N SER A 134 0.68 16.09 6.16
CA SER A 134 1.84 16.00 5.26
C SER A 134 1.46 16.07 3.78
N MET A 135 0.20 15.82 3.45
CA MET A 135 -0.32 15.88 2.08
C MET A 135 -1.01 17.21 1.76
N GLY A 136 -1.16 18.09 2.73
CA GLY A 136 -1.92 19.33 2.55
C GLY A 136 -3.42 19.11 2.59
N VAL A 137 -3.88 18.10 3.31
CA VAL A 137 -5.31 17.81 3.53
C VAL A 137 -5.68 18.27 4.94
N THR A 138 -6.72 19.10 5.03
CA THR A 138 -7.21 19.62 6.31
C THR A 138 -8.26 18.68 6.88
N VAL A 139 -8.14 18.35 8.16
CA VAL A 139 -9.10 17.50 8.86
C VAL A 139 -10.13 18.39 9.54
N THR A 140 -11.43 18.16 9.26
CA THR A 140 -12.56 18.87 9.86
C THR A 140 -13.40 17.94 10.71
N GLU A 141 -14.22 18.48 11.58
CA GLU A 141 -15.16 17.70 12.40
C GLU A 141 -16.31 17.11 11.59
#